data_a8b2721c0022ff02e55f72866c110462
#
_entry.id   a8b2721c0022ff02e55f72866c110462
#
_cell.length_a   1.000
_cell.length_b   1.000
_cell.length_c   1.000
_cell.angle_alpha   90.00
_cell.angle_beta   90.00
_cell.angle_gamma   90.00
#
_symmetry.space_group_name_H-M   'P 1'
#
loop_
_entity.id
_entity.type
_entity.pdbx_description
1 polymer ?
#
loop_
_entity_poly.entity_id
_entity_poly.type
_entity_poly.pdbx_seq_one_letter_code
_entity_poly.pdbx_strand_id
1 'polypeptide(L)'
;MSRVLSTEQAKQSIKKIQNIVNGGLSDQIRALDAEGKTLSQPDVWDGPLANTFRSSTWPETKSALDKCQQELEDLRQQLDKIANDIFTAGGGA
;
A
#
# COMPACT_ATOMS: atom_id res chain seq x y z
N MET A 1 26.11 22.92 3.87
CA MET A 1 24.77 23.19 4.42
C MET A 1 23.70 22.71 3.44
N SER A 2 22.73 21.96 3.91
CA SER A 2 21.71 21.45 3.01
C SER A 2 20.71 22.54 2.63
N ARG A 3 20.27 22.48 1.39
CA ARG A 3 19.30 23.40 0.84
C ARG A 3 17.89 22.84 1.05
N VAL A 4 16.98 23.67 1.56
CA VAL A 4 15.58 23.31 1.67
C VAL A 4 14.87 23.82 0.43
N LEU A 5 14.26 22.90 -0.32
CA LEU A 5 13.54 23.22 -1.55
C LEU A 5 12.22 22.48 -1.57
N SER A 6 11.12 23.24 -1.64
CA SER A 6 9.77 22.72 -1.80
C SER A 6 9.18 23.31 -3.07
N THR A 7 9.12 22.50 -4.13
CA THR A 7 8.53 22.94 -5.39
C THR A 7 7.05 22.58 -5.43
N GLU A 8 6.30 23.24 -6.27
CA GLU A 8 4.91 22.90 -6.54
C GLU A 8 4.79 21.48 -7.07
N GLN A 9 5.75 21.06 -7.90
CA GLN A 9 5.80 19.70 -8.42
C GLN A 9 5.94 18.68 -7.29
N ALA A 10 6.79 18.96 -6.29
CA ALA A 10 6.96 18.07 -5.15
C ALA A 10 5.66 17.94 -4.35
N LYS A 11 4.97 19.04 -4.11
CA LYS A 11 3.69 19.04 -3.39
C LYS A 11 2.62 18.24 -4.15
N GLN A 12 2.56 18.41 -5.47
CA GLN A 12 1.61 17.66 -6.31
C GLN A 12 1.93 16.17 -6.31
N SER A 13 3.20 15.79 -6.37
CA SER A 13 3.60 14.39 -6.33
C SER A 13 3.24 13.75 -5.00
N ILE A 14 3.43 14.44 -3.89
CA ILE A 14 3.04 13.94 -2.56
C ILE A 14 1.53 13.68 -2.52
N LYS A 15 0.73 14.62 -3.02
CA LYS A 15 -0.73 14.45 -3.05
C LYS A 15 -1.15 13.25 -3.91
N LYS A 16 -0.50 13.07 -5.06
CA LYS A 16 -0.77 11.93 -5.94
C LYS A 16 -0.46 10.60 -5.26
N ILE A 17 0.68 10.52 -4.58
CA ILE A 17 1.07 9.32 -3.82
C ILE A 17 0.04 9.03 -2.73
N GLN A 18 -0.35 10.05 -1.96
CA GLN A 18 -1.37 9.90 -0.92
C GLN A 18 -2.68 9.36 -1.49
N ASN A 19 -3.12 9.88 -2.63
CA ASN A 19 -4.35 9.42 -3.27
C ASN A 19 -4.24 7.98 -3.76
N ILE A 20 -3.11 7.58 -4.31
CA ILE A 20 -2.87 6.21 -4.76
C ILE A 20 -2.91 5.26 -3.57
N VAL A 21 -2.21 5.58 -2.49
CA VAL A 21 -2.13 4.73 -1.30
C VAL A 21 -3.48 4.63 -0.60
N ASN A 22 -4.20 5.75 -0.45
CA ASN A 22 -5.47 5.77 0.28
C ASN A 22 -6.63 5.14 -0.49
N GLY A 23 -6.60 5.18 -1.83
CA GLY A 23 -7.70 4.72 -2.65
C GLY A 23 -7.35 3.49 -3.47
N GLY A 24 -6.78 3.71 -4.65
CA GLY A 24 -6.62 2.67 -5.65
C GLY A 24 -5.82 1.45 -5.20
N LEU A 25 -4.66 1.67 -4.60
CA LEU A 25 -3.76 0.58 -4.22
C LEU A 25 -4.33 -0.26 -3.07
N SER A 26 -4.86 0.38 -2.04
CA SER A 26 -5.47 -0.34 -0.91
C SER A 26 -6.67 -1.17 -1.37
N ASP A 27 -7.49 -0.63 -2.26
CA ASP A 27 -8.65 -1.35 -2.80
C ASP A 27 -8.20 -2.56 -3.63
N GLN A 28 -7.15 -2.44 -4.43
CA GLN A 28 -6.62 -3.54 -5.23
C GLN A 28 -6.02 -4.64 -4.34
N ILE A 29 -5.35 -4.28 -3.26
CA ILE A 29 -4.82 -5.27 -2.32
C ILE A 29 -5.95 -6.03 -1.63
N ARG A 30 -7.04 -5.34 -1.25
CA ARG A 30 -8.21 -5.99 -0.67
C ARG A 30 -8.89 -6.93 -1.66
N ALA A 31 -8.99 -6.53 -2.93
CA ALA A 31 -9.55 -7.38 -3.97
C ALA A 31 -8.71 -8.63 -4.17
N LEU A 32 -7.39 -8.49 -4.18
CA LEU A 32 -6.49 -9.63 -4.29
C LEU A 32 -6.63 -10.59 -3.10
N ASP A 33 -6.73 -10.05 -1.89
CA ASP A 33 -6.95 -10.86 -0.68
C ASP A 33 -8.25 -11.66 -0.78
N ALA A 34 -9.33 -11.04 -1.23
CA ALA A 34 -10.61 -11.70 -1.40
C ALA A 34 -10.54 -12.85 -2.40
N GLU A 35 -9.84 -12.65 -3.53
CA GLU A 35 -9.66 -13.69 -4.54
C GLU A 35 -8.78 -14.82 -4.05
N GLY A 36 -7.73 -14.52 -3.29
CA GLY A 36 -6.88 -15.54 -2.69
C GLY A 36 -7.64 -16.41 -1.69
N LYS A 37 -8.51 -15.80 -0.90
CA LYS A 37 -9.39 -16.54 0.03
C LYS A 37 -10.34 -17.46 -0.73
N THR A 38 -10.91 -16.97 -1.82
CA THR A 38 -11.82 -17.76 -2.66
C THR A 38 -11.10 -18.98 -3.24
N LEU A 39 -9.90 -18.79 -3.79
CA LEU A 39 -9.12 -19.90 -4.34
C LEU A 39 -8.65 -20.88 -3.28
N SER A 40 -8.60 -20.49 -2.02
CA SER A 40 -8.19 -21.36 -0.92
C SER A 40 -9.29 -22.27 -0.43
N GLN A 41 -10.52 -22.12 -0.95
CA GLN A 41 -11.66 -22.95 -0.54
C GLN A 41 -11.69 -24.25 -1.33
N PRO A 42 -11.73 -25.42 -0.65
CA PRO A 42 -11.75 -26.71 -1.32
C PRO A 42 -12.91 -26.94 -2.25
N ASP A 43 -14.06 -26.31 -1.99
CA ASP A 43 -15.24 -26.42 -2.85
C ASP A 43 -15.16 -25.54 -4.10
N VAL A 44 -14.17 -24.65 -4.16
CA VAL A 44 -13.91 -23.79 -5.34
C VAL A 44 -12.81 -24.40 -6.20
N TRP A 45 -11.75 -24.89 -5.56
CA TRP A 45 -10.60 -25.46 -6.25
C TRP A 45 -9.93 -26.49 -5.37
N ASP A 46 -9.76 -27.70 -5.90
CA ASP A 46 -9.11 -28.79 -5.17
C ASP A 46 -8.14 -29.56 -6.06
N GLY A 47 -7.26 -30.35 -5.42
CA GLY A 47 -6.22 -31.11 -6.09
C GLY A 47 -4.84 -30.77 -5.55
N PRO A 48 -3.78 -31.42 -6.08
CA PRO A 48 -2.41 -31.21 -5.55
C PRO A 48 -1.93 -29.77 -5.61
N LEU A 49 -2.18 -29.07 -6.70
CA LEU A 49 -1.79 -27.65 -6.82
C LEU A 49 -2.61 -26.77 -5.91
N ALA A 50 -3.90 -27.06 -5.75
CA ALA A 50 -4.78 -26.32 -4.84
C ALA A 50 -4.33 -26.50 -3.39
N ASN A 51 -3.92 -27.73 -3.02
CA ASN A 51 -3.41 -28.00 -1.68
C ASN A 51 -2.14 -27.19 -1.41
N THR A 52 -1.22 -27.15 -2.35
CA THR A 52 0.01 -26.35 -2.23
C THR A 52 -0.34 -24.86 -2.12
N PHE A 53 -1.27 -24.38 -2.93
CA PHE A 53 -1.69 -22.97 -2.89
C PHE A 53 -2.21 -22.59 -1.50
N ARG A 54 -3.18 -23.36 -0.96
CA ARG A 54 -3.82 -23.00 0.30
C ARG A 54 -2.96 -23.23 1.53
N SER A 55 -1.99 -24.16 1.46
CA SER A 55 -1.14 -24.50 2.62
C SER A 55 0.18 -23.73 2.64
N SER A 56 0.65 -23.25 1.51
CA SER A 56 1.96 -22.63 1.40
C SER A 56 1.92 -21.32 0.61
N THR A 57 1.54 -21.38 -0.66
CA THR A 57 1.62 -20.23 -1.57
C THR A 57 0.80 -19.04 -1.06
N TRP A 58 -0.48 -19.25 -0.77
CA TRP A 58 -1.34 -18.15 -0.36
C TRP A 58 -1.01 -17.60 1.03
N PRO A 59 -0.78 -18.44 2.07
CA PRO A 59 -0.39 -17.92 3.38
C PRO A 59 0.89 -17.07 3.34
N GLU A 60 1.88 -17.46 2.55
CA GLU A 60 3.12 -16.70 2.39
C GLU A 60 2.84 -15.37 1.67
N THR A 61 2.04 -15.41 0.61
CA THR A 61 1.66 -14.21 -0.15
C THR A 61 0.85 -13.26 0.73
N LYS A 62 -0.12 -13.79 1.50
CA LYS A 62 -0.93 -12.99 2.40
C LYS A 62 -0.07 -12.29 3.45
N SER A 63 0.89 -13.00 4.01
CA SER A 63 1.82 -12.42 4.98
C SER A 63 2.61 -11.26 4.37
N ALA A 64 3.08 -11.42 3.12
CA ALA A 64 3.77 -10.35 2.40
C ALA A 64 2.84 -9.17 2.11
N LEU A 65 1.58 -9.43 1.75
CA LEU A 65 0.59 -8.37 1.51
C LEU A 65 0.27 -7.60 2.79
N ASP A 66 0.11 -8.30 3.91
CA ASP A 66 -0.16 -7.64 5.20
C ASP A 66 1.01 -6.73 5.59
N LYS A 67 2.23 -7.21 5.39
CA LYS A 67 3.43 -6.40 5.64
C LYS A 67 3.48 -5.20 4.69
N CYS A 68 3.16 -5.41 3.43
CA CYS A 68 3.11 -4.34 2.43
C CYS A 68 2.08 -3.28 2.83
N GLN A 69 0.88 -3.68 3.27
CA GLN A 69 -0.13 -2.75 3.74
C GLN A 69 0.35 -1.94 4.94
N GLN A 70 1.06 -2.58 5.86
CA GLN A 70 1.63 -1.88 7.02
C GLN A 70 2.67 -0.84 6.57
N GLU A 71 3.54 -1.21 5.65
CA GLU A 71 4.55 -0.29 5.13
C GLU A 71 3.90 0.87 4.36
N LEU A 72 2.82 0.62 3.62
CA LEU A 72 2.08 1.67 2.93
C LEU A 72 1.38 2.61 3.91
N GLU A 73 0.85 2.09 5.00
CA GLU A 73 0.26 2.93 6.06
C GLU A 73 1.33 3.80 6.70
N ASP A 74 2.51 3.24 6.97
CA ASP A 74 3.63 4.01 7.50
C ASP A 74 4.05 5.10 6.52
N LEU A 75 4.11 4.78 5.22
CA LEU A 75 4.41 5.77 4.19
C LEU A 75 3.36 6.88 4.17
N ARG A 76 2.08 6.53 4.25
CA ARG A 76 1.01 7.52 4.29
C ARG A 76 1.18 8.48 5.45
N GLN A 77 1.46 7.96 6.64
CA GLN A 77 1.68 8.78 7.82
C GLN A 77 2.89 9.69 7.65
N GLN A 78 3.97 9.17 7.09
CA GLN A 78 5.17 9.95 6.81
C GLN A 78 4.89 11.06 5.79
N LEU A 79 4.13 10.75 4.75
CA LEU A 79 3.79 11.75 3.73
C LEU A 79 2.86 12.82 4.27
N ASP A 80 1.92 12.45 5.16
CA ASP A 80 1.06 13.45 5.81
C ASP A 80 1.90 14.42 6.63
N LYS A 81 2.87 13.91 7.37
CA LYS A 81 3.77 14.72 8.17
C LYS A 81 4.66 15.61 7.30
N ILE A 82 5.22 15.04 6.24
CA ILE A 82 6.07 15.77 5.31
C ILE A 82 5.26 16.86 4.60
N ALA A 83 4.04 16.56 4.18
CA ALA A 83 3.17 17.53 3.53
C ALA A 83 2.85 18.69 4.47
N ASN A 84 2.56 18.41 5.73
CA ASN A 84 2.31 19.46 6.71
C ASN A 84 3.54 20.34 6.90
N ASP A 85 4.73 19.74 7.01
CA ASP A 85 5.98 20.49 7.16
C ASP A 85 6.24 21.37 5.93
N ILE A 86 6.04 20.83 4.73
CA ILE A 86 6.23 21.58 3.49
C ILE A 86 5.24 22.74 3.40
N PHE A 87 3.95 22.49 3.65
CA PHE A 87 2.93 23.52 3.55
C PHE A 87 3.07 24.56 4.65
N THR A 88 3.54 24.18 5.83
CA THR A 88 3.76 25.12 6.92
C THR A 88 5.00 25.96 6.68
N ALA A 89 6.13 25.33 6.36
CA ALA A 89 7.39 26.03 6.18
C ALA A 89 7.47 26.78 4.85
N GLY A 90 7.06 26.11 3.77
CA GLY A 90 7.12 26.69 2.43
C GLY A 90 6.00 27.67 2.15
N GLY A 91 4.81 27.41 2.66
CA GLY A 91 3.66 28.26 2.45
C GLY A 91 3.70 29.53 3.27
N GLY A 92 4.43 29.51 4.37
CA GLY A 92 4.63 30.70 5.19
C GLY A 92 5.65 31.66 4.63
N ALA A 93 6.38 31.21 3.63
CA ALA A 93 7.45 32.03 3.04
C ALA A 93 6.93 32.98 1.98
#